data_222c975debfbb70384dff40f504efe39
#
_entry.id   222c975debfbb70384dff40f504efe39
#
_cell.length_a   1.000
_cell.length_b   1.000
_cell.length_c   1.000
_cell.angle_alpha   90.00
_cell.angle_beta   90.00
_cell.angle_gamma   90.00
#
_symmetry.space_group_name_H-M   'P 1'
#
loop_
_entity.id
_entity.type
_entity.pdbx_description
1 polymer ?
#
loop_
_entity_poly.entity_id
_entity_poly.type
_entity_poly.pdbx_seq_one_letter_code
_entity_poly.pdbx_strand_id
1 'polypeptide(L)'
;MAVTTPPYAGDALAEGTADAAVIGGGAAGLNGALILARSRRSVVVIDSGSPRNAPAEAVHGLLALDGTPPAEILRRGREQVRQYGGRVVSGEVVSAEPAAPSADGDLRFSVTLADGRSITARRILVATGLTDVLPEVPGLAEHWGHSVVHCPYCHGWEVRDEPIGVLATGAASIGHAFLFRQLTEDLTYFTHGTDLDEDSRARFAARGIRVIDTPVTEVVNDADGALAGVRLADGRVVARRVLAVAAPMQARTRGLEGLGLPVQDLPNNMGRGFASGMAGTTEVPGVWVAGNATDLTAQVGASAAAGALAGADINRMLATADTDAALQGIGEGSPKGATG
;
A
#
# COMPACT_ATOMS: atom_id res chain seq x y z
N MET A 1 3.28 15.89 -12.84
CA MET A 1 2.55 14.62 -12.76
C MET A 1 1.10 14.91 -13.08
N ALA A 2 0.51 14.22 -14.07
CA ALA A 2 -0.90 14.36 -14.35
C ALA A 2 -1.69 13.76 -13.20
N VAL A 3 -2.62 14.51 -12.62
CA VAL A 3 -3.59 14.00 -11.65
C VAL A 3 -4.48 13.04 -12.44
N THR A 4 -4.30 11.73 -12.22
CA THR A 4 -5.17 10.72 -12.84
C THR A 4 -6.53 10.80 -12.17
N THR A 5 -7.55 11.15 -12.94
CA THR A 5 -8.94 11.11 -12.44
C THR A 5 -9.29 9.68 -12.08
N PRO A 6 -9.81 9.41 -10.88
CA PRO A 6 -10.22 8.07 -10.48
C PRO A 6 -11.24 7.47 -11.45
N PRO A 7 -11.21 6.16 -11.70
CA PRO A 7 -12.13 5.49 -12.64
C PRO A 7 -13.55 5.31 -12.07
N TYR A 8 -13.94 6.12 -11.10
CA TYR A 8 -15.28 6.09 -10.50
C TYR A 8 -15.71 7.49 -10.04
N ALA A 9 -17.02 7.71 -9.96
CA ALA A 9 -17.59 8.91 -9.35
C ALA A 9 -17.47 8.82 -7.82
N GLY A 10 -16.84 9.83 -7.20
CA GLY A 10 -16.76 9.96 -5.75
C GLY A 10 -18.05 10.55 -5.16
N ASP A 11 -18.27 10.31 -3.88
CA ASP A 11 -19.36 10.92 -3.12
C ASP A 11 -19.02 12.39 -2.81
N ALA A 12 -20.03 13.20 -2.53
CA ALA A 12 -19.82 14.55 -2.03
C ALA A 12 -19.17 14.53 -0.66
N LEU A 13 -18.23 15.45 -0.42
CA LEU A 13 -17.67 15.65 0.91
C LEU A 13 -18.77 16.21 1.83
N ALA A 14 -18.94 15.60 3.00
CA ALA A 14 -19.92 16.11 3.98
C ALA A 14 -19.41 17.37 4.65
N GLU A 15 -20.31 18.29 4.94
CA GLU A 15 -20.05 19.34 5.90
C GLU A 15 -19.98 18.76 7.35
N GLY A 16 -19.17 19.39 8.20
CA GLY A 16 -19.02 19.01 9.60
C GLY A 16 -17.81 18.13 9.87
N THR A 17 -17.79 17.53 11.07
CA THR A 17 -16.70 16.68 11.54
C THR A 17 -17.06 15.21 11.40
N ALA A 18 -16.21 14.43 10.70
CA ALA A 18 -16.32 12.98 10.68
C ALA A 18 -15.67 12.34 11.92
N ASP A 19 -16.15 11.16 12.33
CA ASP A 19 -15.47 10.37 13.36
C ASP A 19 -14.11 9.92 12.89
N ALA A 20 -13.99 9.50 11.61
CA ALA A 20 -12.72 9.11 11.03
C ALA A 20 -12.59 9.54 9.56
N ALA A 21 -11.41 10.05 9.19
CA ALA A 21 -10.98 10.17 7.81
C ALA A 21 -9.98 9.06 7.49
N VAL A 22 -10.22 8.36 6.39
CA VAL A 22 -9.35 7.29 5.86
C VAL A 22 -8.67 7.80 4.60
N ILE A 23 -7.35 7.90 4.62
CA ILE A 23 -6.55 8.42 3.50
C ILE A 23 -6.02 7.22 2.67
N GLY A 24 -6.65 6.99 1.53
CA GLY A 24 -6.40 5.87 0.63
C GLY A 24 -7.54 4.85 0.59
N GLY A 25 -8.08 4.59 -0.60
CA GLY A 25 -9.19 3.67 -0.87
C GLY A 25 -8.75 2.30 -1.41
N GLY A 26 -7.57 1.83 -0.99
CA GLY A 26 -7.09 0.46 -1.24
C GLY A 26 -7.74 -0.56 -0.28
N ALA A 27 -7.26 -1.81 -0.32
CA ALA A 27 -7.79 -2.90 0.50
C ALA A 27 -7.78 -2.58 2.01
N ALA A 28 -6.70 -1.99 2.52
CA ALA A 28 -6.59 -1.59 3.92
C ALA A 28 -7.60 -0.49 4.27
N GLY A 29 -7.63 0.60 3.51
CA GLY A 29 -8.49 1.74 3.79
C GLY A 29 -9.97 1.39 3.70
N LEU A 30 -10.38 0.68 2.65
CA LEU A 30 -11.78 0.27 2.49
C LEU A 30 -12.23 -0.70 3.58
N ASN A 31 -11.37 -1.65 4.01
CA ASN A 31 -11.78 -2.57 5.06
C ASN A 31 -11.80 -1.90 6.45
N GLY A 32 -10.86 -0.98 6.73
CA GLY A 32 -10.92 -0.15 7.94
C GLY A 32 -12.19 0.71 7.99
N ALA A 33 -12.51 1.36 6.87
CA ALA A 33 -13.73 2.15 6.73
C ALA A 33 -15.00 1.30 6.87
N LEU A 34 -15.00 0.08 6.33
CA LEU A 34 -16.12 -0.85 6.46
C LEU A 34 -16.41 -1.21 7.94
N ILE A 35 -15.36 -1.51 8.70
CA ILE A 35 -15.50 -1.79 10.16
C ILE A 35 -16.06 -0.57 10.89
N LEU A 36 -15.54 0.62 10.61
CA LEU A 36 -16.02 1.87 11.22
C LEU A 36 -17.49 2.16 10.86
N ALA A 37 -17.86 2.07 9.58
CA ALA A 37 -19.21 2.29 9.11
C ALA A 37 -20.21 1.28 9.73
N ARG A 38 -19.84 0.00 9.82
CA ARG A 38 -20.63 -1.04 10.49
C ARG A 38 -20.76 -0.81 11.99
N SER A 39 -19.83 -0.08 12.61
CA SER A 39 -19.88 0.38 13.98
C SER A 39 -20.67 1.71 14.15
N ARG A 40 -21.37 2.14 13.11
CA ARG A 40 -22.17 3.37 13.05
C ARG A 40 -21.35 4.66 13.22
N ARG A 41 -20.06 4.63 12.89
CA ARG A 41 -19.21 5.81 12.85
C ARG A 41 -19.38 6.56 11.51
N SER A 42 -19.39 7.88 11.58
CA SER A 42 -19.29 8.70 10.39
C SER A 42 -17.86 8.59 9.83
N VAL A 43 -17.71 7.93 8.69
CA VAL A 43 -16.40 7.69 8.06
C VAL A 43 -16.38 8.22 6.65
N VAL A 44 -15.26 8.87 6.29
CA VAL A 44 -14.98 9.36 4.95
C VAL A 44 -13.66 8.76 4.47
N VAL A 45 -13.70 8.01 3.38
CA VAL A 45 -12.52 7.56 2.64
C VAL A 45 -12.20 8.58 1.57
N ILE A 46 -10.94 9.03 1.51
CA ILE A 46 -10.43 9.91 0.45
C ILE A 46 -9.47 9.08 -0.40
N ASP A 47 -9.78 8.93 -1.69
CA ASP A 47 -9.03 8.04 -2.59
C ASP A 47 -8.63 8.73 -3.88
N SER A 48 -7.34 8.74 -4.19
CA SER A 48 -6.78 9.27 -5.43
C SER A 48 -7.02 8.38 -6.66
N GLY A 49 -7.49 7.13 -6.46
CA GLY A 49 -7.77 6.19 -7.54
C GLY A 49 -6.54 5.57 -8.19
N SER A 50 -5.39 5.58 -7.52
CA SER A 50 -4.11 5.06 -8.07
C SER A 50 -3.57 3.89 -7.23
N PRO A 51 -4.26 2.73 -7.18
CA PRO A 51 -3.79 1.58 -6.43
C PRO A 51 -2.53 0.97 -7.07
N ARG A 52 -1.59 0.48 -6.23
CA ARG A 52 -0.33 -0.13 -6.68
C ARG A 52 -0.53 -1.25 -7.70
N ASN A 53 -1.55 -2.06 -7.49
CA ASN A 53 -1.85 -3.23 -8.33
C ASN A 53 -2.79 -2.94 -9.51
N ALA A 54 -2.99 -1.66 -9.86
CA ALA A 54 -3.84 -1.30 -11.00
C ALA A 54 -3.40 -1.95 -12.33
N PRO A 55 -2.08 -2.15 -12.62
CA PRO A 55 -1.65 -2.80 -13.86
C PRO A 55 -1.93 -4.31 -13.90
N ALA A 56 -2.18 -4.97 -12.76
CA ALA A 56 -2.40 -6.41 -12.72
C ALA A 56 -3.79 -6.77 -13.26
N GLU A 57 -3.88 -7.85 -14.04
CA GLU A 57 -5.15 -8.37 -14.56
C GLU A 57 -6.02 -8.97 -13.47
N ALA A 58 -5.41 -9.62 -12.47
CA ALA A 58 -6.10 -10.30 -11.39
C ALA A 58 -5.35 -10.17 -10.05
N VAL A 59 -6.07 -10.38 -8.95
CA VAL A 59 -5.52 -10.60 -7.61
C VAL A 59 -5.49 -12.09 -7.35
N HIS A 60 -4.31 -12.61 -7.03
CA HIS A 60 -4.13 -14.02 -6.70
C HIS A 60 -3.80 -14.23 -5.21
N GLY A 61 -4.06 -15.45 -4.72
CA GLY A 61 -3.83 -15.81 -3.33
C GLY A 61 -4.83 -15.20 -2.33
N LEU A 62 -5.93 -14.62 -2.79
CA LEU A 62 -7.01 -14.12 -1.95
C LEU A 62 -8.15 -15.13 -1.90
N LEU A 63 -8.29 -15.84 -0.78
CA LEU A 63 -9.29 -16.90 -0.61
C LEU A 63 -10.69 -16.39 -0.99
N ALA A 64 -11.40 -17.17 -1.78
CA ALA A 64 -12.73 -16.92 -2.36
C ALA A 64 -12.82 -15.78 -3.40
N LEU A 65 -11.72 -15.02 -3.62
CA LEU A 65 -11.65 -13.95 -4.62
C LEU A 65 -10.43 -14.10 -5.54
N ASP A 66 -9.81 -15.29 -5.56
CA ASP A 66 -8.69 -15.59 -6.46
C ASP A 66 -9.10 -15.36 -7.92
N GLY A 67 -8.23 -14.73 -8.70
CA GLY A 67 -8.50 -14.38 -10.10
C GLY A 67 -9.43 -13.18 -10.30
N THR A 68 -9.86 -12.49 -9.23
CA THR A 68 -10.71 -11.30 -9.37
C THR A 68 -9.86 -10.07 -9.75
N PRO A 69 -10.28 -9.28 -10.77
CA PRO A 69 -9.58 -8.04 -11.11
C PRO A 69 -9.50 -7.06 -9.93
N PRO A 70 -8.35 -6.38 -9.72
CA PRO A 70 -8.18 -5.42 -8.62
C PRO A 70 -9.28 -4.35 -8.58
N ALA A 71 -9.64 -3.80 -9.74
CA ALA A 71 -10.67 -2.78 -9.85
C ALA A 71 -12.05 -3.25 -9.34
N GLU A 72 -12.38 -4.53 -9.58
CA GLU A 72 -13.65 -5.12 -9.13
C GLU A 72 -13.68 -5.32 -7.61
N ILE A 73 -12.58 -5.76 -7.01
CA ILE A 73 -12.46 -5.87 -5.54
C ILE A 73 -12.69 -4.50 -4.89
N LEU A 74 -12.02 -3.46 -5.40
CA LEU A 74 -12.16 -2.10 -4.87
C LEU A 74 -13.56 -1.53 -5.12
N ARG A 75 -14.19 -1.81 -6.27
CA ARG A 75 -15.57 -1.42 -6.56
C ARG A 75 -16.54 -2.01 -5.52
N ARG A 76 -16.46 -3.32 -5.28
CA ARG A 76 -17.27 -3.99 -4.24
C ARG A 76 -16.98 -3.42 -2.84
N GLY A 77 -15.72 -3.18 -2.52
CA GLY A 77 -15.32 -2.58 -1.23
C GLY A 77 -15.96 -1.20 -1.02
N ARG A 78 -15.93 -0.32 -2.04
CA ARG A 78 -16.59 1.00 -1.99
C ARG A 78 -18.10 0.89 -1.80
N GLU A 79 -18.75 -0.05 -2.49
CA GLU A 79 -20.19 -0.30 -2.32
C GLU A 79 -20.54 -0.77 -0.92
N GLN A 80 -19.74 -1.67 -0.36
CA GLN A 80 -19.95 -2.14 1.02
C GLN A 80 -19.78 -1.02 2.04
N VAL A 81 -18.80 -0.13 1.89
CA VAL A 81 -18.65 1.05 2.76
C VAL A 81 -19.89 1.94 2.68
N ARG A 82 -20.39 2.23 1.47
CA ARG A 82 -21.59 3.04 1.23
C ARG A 82 -22.86 2.40 1.81
N GLN A 83 -22.98 1.08 1.70
CA GLN A 83 -24.13 0.33 2.25
C GLN A 83 -24.36 0.60 3.74
N TYR A 84 -23.30 0.89 4.50
CA TYR A 84 -23.37 1.20 5.93
C TYR A 84 -23.23 2.70 6.22
N GLY A 85 -23.44 3.56 5.22
CA GLY A 85 -23.45 5.02 5.38
C GLY A 85 -22.07 5.70 5.34
N GLY A 86 -21.00 4.96 5.11
CA GLY A 86 -19.68 5.55 4.86
C GLY A 86 -19.63 6.21 3.47
N ARG A 87 -18.74 7.17 3.31
CA ARG A 87 -18.55 7.91 2.05
C ARG A 87 -17.19 7.62 1.45
N VAL A 88 -17.11 7.57 0.12
CA VAL A 88 -15.86 7.40 -0.63
C VAL A 88 -15.70 8.57 -1.58
N VAL A 89 -14.88 9.52 -1.19
CA VAL A 89 -14.63 10.78 -1.92
C VAL A 89 -13.42 10.57 -2.84
N SER A 90 -13.58 10.95 -4.08
CA SER A 90 -12.49 10.99 -5.05
C SER A 90 -11.68 12.27 -4.85
N GLY A 91 -10.36 12.14 -4.67
CA GLY A 91 -9.44 13.26 -4.51
C GLY A 91 -8.07 12.85 -4.00
N GLU A 92 -7.10 13.72 -4.20
CA GLU A 92 -5.74 13.59 -3.67
C GLU A 92 -5.61 14.46 -2.42
N VAL A 93 -5.15 13.87 -1.30
CA VAL A 93 -4.82 14.62 -0.09
C VAL A 93 -3.50 15.34 -0.29
N VAL A 94 -3.50 16.65 -0.04
CA VAL A 94 -2.30 17.51 -0.12
C VAL A 94 -1.83 18.02 1.23
N SER A 95 -2.70 17.97 2.26
CA SER A 95 -2.34 18.24 3.66
C SER A 95 -3.22 17.41 4.59
N ALA A 96 -2.61 16.85 5.63
CA ALA A 96 -3.29 16.32 6.81
C ALA A 96 -2.50 16.77 8.05
N GLU A 97 -3.18 17.43 9.00
CA GLU A 97 -2.53 18.05 10.15
C GLU A 97 -3.46 18.10 11.36
N PRO A 98 -2.92 18.14 12.59
CA PRO A 98 -3.73 18.40 13.77
C PRO A 98 -4.46 19.74 13.65
N ALA A 99 -5.71 19.78 14.09
CA ALA A 99 -6.52 20.99 14.21
C ALA A 99 -6.82 21.29 15.67
N ALA A 100 -7.39 22.45 15.93
CA ALA A 100 -7.81 22.82 17.29
C ALA A 100 -8.76 21.76 17.85
N PRO A 101 -8.53 21.25 19.07
CA PRO A 101 -9.43 20.32 19.73
C PRO A 101 -10.84 20.90 19.85
N SER A 102 -11.83 20.03 19.98
CA SER A 102 -13.18 20.48 20.33
C SER A 102 -13.26 21.05 21.76
N ALA A 103 -14.39 21.67 22.09
CA ALA A 103 -14.58 22.28 23.39
C ALA A 103 -14.46 21.26 24.57
N ASP A 104 -14.75 20.01 24.33
CA ASP A 104 -14.56 18.88 25.26
C ASP A 104 -13.16 18.28 25.24
N GLY A 105 -12.20 18.90 24.48
CA GLY A 105 -10.82 18.47 24.40
C GLY A 105 -10.54 17.28 23.48
N ASP A 106 -11.53 16.76 22.75
CA ASP A 106 -11.31 15.65 21.83
C ASP A 106 -10.49 16.09 20.60
N LEU A 107 -9.65 15.17 20.11
CA LEU A 107 -8.74 15.41 18.99
C LEU A 107 -9.50 15.78 17.70
N ARG A 108 -8.89 16.67 16.93
CA ARG A 108 -9.34 17.03 15.58
C ARG A 108 -8.15 17.11 14.64
N PHE A 109 -8.43 16.74 13.40
CA PHE A 109 -7.49 16.82 12.29
C PHE A 109 -8.16 17.49 11.11
N SER A 110 -7.43 18.31 10.39
CA SER A 110 -7.84 18.87 9.11
C SER A 110 -7.20 18.07 7.99
N VAL A 111 -7.99 17.68 7.00
CA VAL A 111 -7.51 17.00 5.80
C VAL A 111 -7.96 17.81 4.59
N THR A 112 -7.01 18.30 3.79
CA THR A 112 -7.23 19.14 2.62
C THR A 112 -6.88 18.38 1.35
N LEU A 113 -7.77 18.48 0.35
CA LEU A 113 -7.63 17.88 -0.96
C LEU A 113 -7.03 18.89 -1.96
N ALA A 114 -6.44 18.38 -3.04
CA ALA A 114 -5.82 19.18 -4.10
C ALA A 114 -6.78 20.18 -4.80
N ASP A 115 -8.07 19.90 -4.76
CA ASP A 115 -9.12 20.78 -5.34
C ASP A 115 -9.64 21.82 -4.35
N GLY A 116 -9.03 21.93 -3.16
CA GLY A 116 -9.38 22.91 -2.12
C GLY A 116 -10.49 22.46 -1.17
N ARG A 117 -11.15 21.32 -1.41
CA ARG A 117 -12.10 20.74 -0.43
C ARG A 117 -11.32 20.33 0.83
N SER A 118 -11.96 20.45 1.99
CA SER A 118 -11.40 20.01 3.26
C SER A 118 -12.42 19.31 4.13
N ILE A 119 -11.96 18.48 5.05
CA ILE A 119 -12.77 17.82 6.07
C ILE A 119 -12.05 17.86 7.41
N THR A 120 -12.83 18.01 8.47
CA THR A 120 -12.37 17.79 9.84
C THR A 120 -12.71 16.37 10.28
N ALA A 121 -11.80 15.68 10.94
CA ALA A 121 -12.02 14.35 11.49
C ALA A 121 -11.47 14.23 12.91
N ARG A 122 -12.05 13.35 13.72
CA ARG A 122 -11.58 13.04 15.08
C ARG A 122 -10.37 12.12 15.07
N ARG A 123 -10.30 11.22 14.08
CA ARG A 123 -9.21 10.21 13.93
C ARG A 123 -8.83 10.08 12.47
N ILE A 124 -7.57 9.69 12.24
CA ILE A 124 -7.04 9.46 10.90
C ILE A 124 -6.59 8.00 10.77
N LEU A 125 -6.97 7.34 9.67
CA LEU A 125 -6.37 6.10 9.20
C LEU A 125 -5.59 6.37 7.92
N VAL A 126 -4.27 6.28 7.98
CA VAL A 126 -3.38 6.35 6.81
C VAL A 126 -3.30 4.98 6.15
N ALA A 127 -3.79 4.87 4.93
CA ALA A 127 -3.80 3.65 4.11
C ALA A 127 -3.34 3.96 2.66
N THR A 128 -2.38 4.87 2.53
CA THR A 128 -1.89 5.41 1.26
C THR A 128 -1.13 4.41 0.40
N GLY A 129 -0.71 3.29 1.00
CA GLY A 129 0.08 2.26 0.32
C GLY A 129 1.49 2.72 0.01
N LEU A 130 2.08 2.15 -1.05
CA LEU A 130 3.47 2.38 -1.43
C LEU A 130 3.64 2.56 -2.93
N THR A 131 4.88 2.91 -3.32
CA THR A 131 5.36 2.95 -4.70
C THR A 131 6.62 2.09 -4.79
N ASP A 132 6.77 1.32 -5.86
CA ASP A 132 7.97 0.56 -6.18
C ASP A 132 9.01 1.48 -6.84
N VAL A 133 10.27 1.39 -6.43
CA VAL A 133 11.39 2.14 -7.01
C VAL A 133 12.16 1.22 -7.96
N LEU A 134 11.80 1.29 -9.23
CA LEU A 134 12.46 0.47 -10.25
C LEU A 134 13.87 0.96 -10.53
N PRO A 135 14.83 0.05 -10.85
CA PRO A 135 16.13 0.45 -11.34
C PRO A 135 16.00 1.19 -12.68
N GLU A 136 16.93 2.11 -12.94
CA GLU A 136 16.97 2.92 -14.16
C GLU A 136 17.49 2.08 -15.34
N VAL A 137 16.71 1.10 -15.79
CA VAL A 137 16.98 0.28 -16.97
C VAL A 137 15.97 0.66 -18.06
N PRO A 138 16.41 1.21 -19.20
CA PRO A 138 15.54 1.57 -20.32
C PRO A 138 14.61 0.41 -20.71
N GLY A 139 13.33 0.71 -20.91
CA GLY A 139 12.29 -0.27 -21.25
C GLY A 139 11.70 -1.05 -20.05
N LEU A 140 12.33 -1.03 -18.87
CA LEU A 140 11.86 -1.84 -17.74
C LEU A 140 10.47 -1.41 -17.22
N ALA A 141 10.28 -0.10 -17.06
CA ALA A 141 9.05 0.46 -16.50
C ALA A 141 7.82 0.26 -17.41
N GLU A 142 8.03 0.13 -18.72
CA GLU A 142 6.97 -0.10 -19.72
C GLU A 142 6.27 -1.45 -19.53
N HIS A 143 7.00 -2.43 -19.00
CA HIS A 143 6.53 -3.80 -18.77
C HIS A 143 6.11 -4.07 -17.32
N TRP A 144 6.16 -3.05 -16.43
CA TRP A 144 5.85 -3.23 -15.01
C TRP A 144 4.41 -3.65 -14.77
N GLY A 145 4.23 -4.72 -13.99
CA GLY A 145 2.93 -5.31 -13.70
C GLY A 145 2.43 -6.32 -14.75
N HIS A 146 3.21 -6.55 -15.81
CA HIS A 146 2.94 -7.53 -16.87
C HIS A 146 4.09 -8.54 -17.00
N SER A 147 5.08 -8.25 -17.87
CA SER A 147 6.27 -9.08 -18.04
C SER A 147 7.42 -8.72 -17.10
N VAL A 148 7.36 -7.56 -16.43
CA VAL A 148 8.23 -7.18 -15.31
C VAL A 148 7.42 -7.28 -14.02
N VAL A 149 7.78 -8.23 -13.15
CA VAL A 149 7.00 -8.62 -11.98
C VAL A 149 7.82 -8.50 -10.69
N HIS A 150 7.13 -8.22 -9.58
CA HIS A 150 7.78 -8.17 -8.26
C HIS A 150 7.49 -9.45 -7.45
N CYS A 151 6.23 -9.81 -7.31
CA CYS A 151 5.78 -10.78 -6.32
C CYS A 151 5.63 -12.18 -6.93
N PRO A 152 6.38 -13.17 -6.48
CA PRO A 152 6.25 -14.55 -6.97
C PRO A 152 4.89 -15.19 -6.63
N TYR A 153 4.24 -14.74 -5.56
CA TYR A 153 2.93 -15.26 -5.15
C TYR A 153 1.77 -14.58 -5.87
N CYS A 154 2.00 -13.38 -6.42
CA CYS A 154 0.95 -12.59 -7.06
C CYS A 154 0.89 -12.82 -8.58
N HIS A 155 2.03 -13.16 -9.21
CA HIS A 155 2.16 -13.32 -10.67
C HIS A 155 2.95 -14.56 -11.06
N GLY A 156 3.50 -15.31 -10.10
CA GLY A 156 4.43 -16.37 -10.42
C GLY A 156 3.79 -17.55 -11.15
N TRP A 157 2.55 -17.87 -10.83
CA TRP A 157 1.82 -18.95 -11.48
C TRP A 157 1.49 -18.64 -12.95
N GLU A 158 1.19 -17.39 -13.27
CA GLU A 158 0.86 -16.90 -14.59
C GLU A 158 2.07 -16.93 -15.55
N VAL A 159 3.28 -16.81 -14.99
CA VAL A 159 4.55 -16.82 -15.72
C VAL A 159 5.37 -18.10 -15.51
N ARG A 160 4.76 -19.15 -14.95
CA ARG A 160 5.43 -20.44 -14.74
C ARG A 160 5.90 -21.04 -16.07
N ASP A 161 6.97 -21.81 -15.98
CA ASP A 161 7.60 -22.50 -17.12
C ASP A 161 8.21 -21.59 -18.19
N GLU A 162 8.07 -20.25 -18.05
CA GLU A 162 8.69 -19.27 -18.95
C GLU A 162 10.18 -19.05 -18.60
N PRO A 163 11.00 -18.63 -19.58
CA PRO A 163 12.37 -18.17 -19.31
C PRO A 163 12.37 -16.90 -18.46
N ILE A 164 12.63 -17.03 -17.15
CA ILE A 164 12.61 -15.90 -16.22
C ILE A 164 14.04 -15.37 -15.97
N GLY A 165 14.20 -14.05 -15.99
CA GLY A 165 15.38 -13.35 -15.50
C GLY A 165 15.09 -12.68 -14.15
N VAL A 166 15.97 -12.85 -13.17
CA VAL A 166 15.94 -12.04 -11.94
C VAL A 166 16.96 -10.94 -12.09
N LEU A 167 16.51 -9.69 -12.12
CA LEU A 167 17.38 -8.52 -12.13
C LEU A 167 17.66 -8.09 -10.69
N ALA A 168 18.92 -8.21 -10.28
CA ALA A 168 19.30 -7.89 -8.89
C ALA A 168 19.27 -6.38 -8.63
N THR A 169 18.73 -6.02 -7.47
CA THR A 169 18.69 -4.66 -6.93
C THR A 169 19.33 -4.58 -5.54
N GLY A 170 19.75 -5.73 -4.99
CA GLY A 170 20.35 -5.87 -3.68
C GLY A 170 20.21 -7.28 -3.12
N ALA A 171 20.53 -7.46 -1.85
CA ALA A 171 20.55 -8.78 -1.18
C ALA A 171 19.20 -9.50 -1.21
N ALA A 172 18.08 -8.79 -1.18
CA ALA A 172 16.73 -9.37 -1.26
C ALA A 172 16.50 -10.15 -2.57
N SER A 173 17.20 -9.80 -3.65
CA SER A 173 17.09 -10.46 -4.96
C SER A 173 17.56 -11.91 -4.94
N ILE A 174 18.43 -12.31 -3.99
CA ILE A 174 18.89 -13.70 -3.82
C ILE A 174 17.72 -14.59 -3.41
N GLY A 175 17.00 -14.21 -2.35
CA GLY A 175 15.80 -14.92 -1.90
C GLY A 175 14.71 -14.94 -2.97
N HIS A 176 14.57 -13.84 -3.71
CA HIS A 176 13.64 -13.70 -4.80
C HIS A 176 13.91 -14.73 -5.93
N ALA A 177 15.20 -14.93 -6.28
CA ALA A 177 15.60 -15.95 -7.25
C ALA A 177 15.21 -17.37 -6.82
N PHE A 178 15.36 -17.72 -5.54
CA PHE A 178 14.94 -19.03 -5.04
C PHE A 178 13.43 -19.24 -5.15
N LEU A 179 12.63 -18.21 -4.92
CA LEU A 179 11.17 -18.29 -5.04
C LEU A 179 10.75 -18.47 -6.50
N PHE A 180 11.29 -17.71 -7.43
CA PHE A 180 10.97 -17.86 -8.86
C PHE A 180 11.51 -19.18 -9.43
N ARG A 181 12.60 -19.74 -8.89
CA ARG A 181 13.11 -21.06 -9.30
C ARG A 181 12.13 -22.21 -9.03
N GLN A 182 11.13 -22.01 -8.16
CA GLN A 182 10.04 -22.98 -7.98
C GLN A 182 9.07 -23.00 -9.17
N LEU A 183 9.04 -21.94 -9.94
CA LEU A 183 8.06 -21.70 -10.99
C LEU A 183 8.60 -22.00 -12.39
N THR A 184 9.95 -22.03 -12.56
CA THR A 184 10.58 -22.35 -13.84
C THR A 184 11.93 -23.04 -13.64
N GLU A 185 12.29 -23.91 -14.57
CA GLU A 185 13.64 -24.48 -14.65
C GLU A 185 14.64 -23.58 -15.37
N ASP A 186 14.17 -22.68 -16.26
CA ASP A 186 15.02 -21.72 -16.99
C ASP A 186 15.07 -20.37 -16.26
N LEU A 187 15.82 -20.33 -15.14
CA LEU A 187 16.07 -19.10 -14.40
C LEU A 187 17.48 -18.58 -14.62
N THR A 188 17.58 -17.28 -14.95
CA THR A 188 18.85 -16.55 -14.99
C THR A 188 18.87 -15.42 -13.99
N TYR A 189 19.89 -15.36 -13.15
CA TYR A 189 20.14 -14.27 -12.22
C TYR A 189 21.15 -13.29 -12.83
N PHE A 190 20.75 -12.04 -13.03
CA PHE A 190 21.61 -10.95 -13.47
C PHE A 190 22.06 -10.17 -12.24
N THR A 191 23.36 -10.20 -11.93
CA THR A 191 23.89 -9.49 -10.74
C THR A 191 23.76 -7.98 -10.88
N HIS A 192 23.80 -7.47 -12.10
CA HIS A 192 23.60 -6.04 -12.45
C HIS A 192 24.41 -5.09 -11.55
N GLY A 193 25.65 -5.48 -11.24
CA GLY A 193 26.56 -4.71 -10.40
C GLY A 193 26.39 -4.94 -8.89
N THR A 194 25.48 -5.82 -8.44
CA THR A 194 25.39 -6.23 -7.05
C THR A 194 26.36 -7.39 -6.77
N ASP A 195 26.91 -7.41 -5.54
CA ASP A 195 27.77 -8.51 -5.11
C ASP A 195 26.95 -9.78 -4.88
N LEU A 196 27.52 -10.92 -5.30
CA LEU A 196 26.99 -12.25 -5.04
C LEU A 196 28.12 -13.09 -4.42
N ASP A 197 27.97 -13.45 -3.15
CA ASP A 197 28.96 -14.21 -2.41
C ASP A 197 29.09 -15.67 -2.91
N GLU A 198 30.17 -16.36 -2.50
CA GLU A 198 30.47 -17.74 -2.94
C GLU A 198 29.39 -18.73 -2.45
N ASP A 199 28.83 -18.57 -1.24
CA ASP A 199 27.75 -19.43 -0.74
C ASP A 199 26.49 -19.29 -1.61
N SER A 200 26.08 -18.07 -1.92
CA SER A 200 24.95 -17.80 -2.81
C SER A 200 25.19 -18.34 -4.22
N ARG A 201 26.41 -18.22 -4.77
CA ARG A 201 26.77 -18.81 -6.07
C ARG A 201 26.68 -20.33 -6.04
N ALA A 202 27.20 -20.98 -4.98
CA ALA A 202 27.12 -22.42 -4.82
C ALA A 202 25.64 -22.89 -4.72
N ARG A 203 24.81 -22.19 -3.98
CA ARG A 203 23.36 -22.47 -3.88
C ARG A 203 22.66 -22.31 -5.21
N PHE A 204 22.97 -21.26 -5.96
CA PHE A 204 22.40 -21.05 -7.32
C PHE A 204 22.81 -22.18 -8.26
N ALA A 205 24.11 -22.57 -8.26
CA ALA A 205 24.59 -23.69 -9.05
C ALA A 205 23.87 -25.00 -8.70
N ALA A 206 23.69 -25.31 -7.39
CA ALA A 206 22.99 -26.48 -6.91
C ALA A 206 21.49 -26.53 -7.34
N ARG A 207 20.90 -25.35 -7.64
CA ARG A 207 19.53 -25.24 -8.11
C ARG A 207 19.44 -25.03 -9.63
N GLY A 208 20.55 -25.07 -10.35
CA GLY A 208 20.58 -24.85 -11.79
C GLY A 208 20.25 -23.41 -12.23
N ILE A 209 20.41 -22.44 -11.33
CA ILE A 209 20.21 -21.02 -11.63
C ILE A 209 21.49 -20.51 -12.33
N ARG A 210 21.34 -20.01 -13.56
CA ARG A 210 22.45 -19.40 -14.29
C ARG A 210 22.73 -18.00 -13.75
N VAL A 211 24.00 -17.66 -13.51
CA VAL A 211 24.43 -16.32 -13.07
C VAL A 211 25.11 -15.60 -14.24
N ILE A 212 24.75 -14.33 -14.45
CA ILE A 212 25.39 -13.43 -15.41
C ILE A 212 25.81 -12.16 -14.66
N ASP A 213 27.14 -11.92 -14.63
CA ASP A 213 27.71 -10.77 -13.91
C ASP A 213 27.77 -9.50 -14.76
N THR A 214 27.69 -9.63 -16.10
CA THR A 214 27.67 -8.48 -17.01
C THR A 214 26.39 -7.65 -16.76
N PRO A 215 26.52 -6.33 -16.51
CA PRO A 215 25.36 -5.46 -16.25
C PRO A 215 24.34 -5.48 -17.40
N VAL A 216 23.07 -5.39 -17.05
CA VAL A 216 21.96 -5.17 -18.00
C VAL A 216 21.91 -3.69 -18.35
N THR A 217 21.78 -3.36 -19.62
CA THR A 217 21.74 -1.96 -20.10
C THR A 217 20.36 -1.54 -20.61
N GLU A 218 19.55 -2.48 -21.08
CA GLU A 218 18.18 -2.20 -21.53
C GLU A 218 17.35 -3.48 -21.63
N VAL A 219 16.03 -3.31 -21.62
CA VAL A 219 15.06 -4.34 -22.01
C VAL A 219 14.94 -4.35 -23.54
N VAL A 220 14.89 -5.54 -24.13
CA VAL A 220 14.73 -5.74 -25.58
C VAL A 220 13.33 -6.27 -25.84
N ASN A 221 12.61 -5.62 -26.75
CA ASN A 221 11.27 -6.01 -27.18
C ASN A 221 11.34 -6.77 -28.51
N ASP A 222 10.34 -7.61 -28.76
CA ASP A 222 10.09 -8.19 -30.09
C ASP A 222 9.33 -7.20 -31.00
N ALA A 223 8.97 -7.66 -32.19
CA ALA A 223 8.27 -6.83 -33.19
C ALA A 223 6.86 -6.38 -32.73
N ASP A 224 6.25 -7.11 -31.81
CA ASP A 224 4.92 -6.82 -31.27
C ASP A 224 4.99 -5.98 -29.99
N GLY A 225 6.20 -5.60 -29.55
CA GLY A 225 6.43 -4.82 -28.34
C GLY A 225 6.44 -5.63 -27.04
N ALA A 226 6.37 -6.96 -27.11
CA ALA A 226 6.47 -7.81 -25.93
C ALA A 226 7.94 -7.98 -25.50
N LEU A 227 8.16 -8.19 -24.20
CA LEU A 227 9.50 -8.41 -23.65
C LEU A 227 10.12 -9.68 -24.27
N ALA A 228 11.25 -9.53 -24.94
CA ALA A 228 11.99 -10.61 -25.61
C ALA A 228 13.32 -10.94 -24.93
N GLY A 229 13.85 -10.04 -24.10
CA GLY A 229 15.11 -10.26 -23.41
C GLY A 229 15.71 -9.01 -22.79
N VAL A 230 16.99 -9.13 -22.43
CA VAL A 230 17.78 -8.00 -21.92
C VAL A 230 19.09 -7.89 -22.70
N ARG A 231 19.54 -6.67 -22.97
CA ARG A 231 20.86 -6.39 -23.51
C ARG A 231 21.85 -6.20 -22.37
N LEU A 232 23.01 -6.80 -22.52
CA LEU A 232 24.13 -6.68 -21.61
C LEU A 232 25.11 -5.59 -22.06
N ALA A 233 25.94 -5.10 -21.16
CA ALA A 233 26.96 -4.07 -21.44
C ALA A 233 28.00 -4.50 -22.49
N ASP A 234 28.17 -5.80 -22.73
CA ASP A 234 29.02 -6.35 -23.76
C ASP A 234 28.33 -6.50 -25.15
N GLY A 235 27.08 -6.04 -25.27
CA GLY A 235 26.27 -6.06 -26.48
C GLY A 235 25.46 -7.34 -26.69
N ARG A 236 25.72 -8.42 -25.94
CA ARG A 236 24.94 -9.66 -26.05
C ARG A 236 23.50 -9.43 -25.61
N VAL A 237 22.57 -10.12 -26.25
CA VAL A 237 21.17 -10.19 -25.84
C VAL A 237 20.90 -11.55 -25.24
N VAL A 238 20.33 -11.56 -24.03
CA VAL A 238 19.89 -12.78 -23.33
C VAL A 238 18.36 -12.83 -23.41
N ALA A 239 17.85 -13.81 -24.15
CA ALA A 239 16.41 -13.99 -24.32
C ALA A 239 15.76 -14.32 -22.98
N ARG A 240 14.70 -13.58 -22.61
CA ARG A 240 13.83 -13.78 -21.44
C ARG A 240 12.43 -13.31 -21.79
N ARG A 241 11.44 -13.98 -21.26
CA ARG A 241 10.03 -13.59 -21.43
C ARG A 241 9.53 -12.80 -20.23
N VAL A 242 10.15 -12.96 -19.07
CA VAL A 242 9.78 -12.33 -17.81
C VAL A 242 11.03 -11.84 -17.08
N LEU A 243 10.91 -10.68 -16.46
CA LEU A 243 11.91 -10.17 -15.53
C LEU A 243 11.28 -10.03 -14.13
N ALA A 244 11.89 -10.68 -13.15
CA ALA A 244 11.52 -10.52 -11.76
C ALA A 244 12.46 -9.50 -11.09
N VAL A 245 11.89 -8.49 -10.44
CA VAL A 245 12.63 -7.38 -9.83
C VAL A 245 12.19 -7.20 -8.38
N ALA A 246 13.11 -7.39 -7.43
CA ALA A 246 12.90 -7.09 -6.01
C ALA A 246 13.11 -5.59 -5.77
N ALA A 247 12.29 -4.74 -6.40
CA ALA A 247 12.40 -3.29 -6.28
C ALA A 247 12.24 -2.82 -4.84
N PRO A 248 13.08 -1.87 -4.34
CA PRO A 248 12.83 -1.19 -3.09
C PRO A 248 11.46 -0.50 -3.11
N MET A 249 10.78 -0.51 -1.98
CA MET A 249 9.41 0.00 -1.85
C MET A 249 9.38 1.23 -0.93
N GLN A 250 8.60 2.24 -1.28
CA GLN A 250 8.49 3.47 -0.49
C GLN A 250 7.03 3.76 -0.16
N ALA A 251 6.70 3.88 1.13
CA ALA A 251 5.39 4.37 1.55
C ALA A 251 5.10 5.74 0.94
N ARG A 252 3.85 5.96 0.55
CA ARG A 252 3.41 7.25 0.04
C ARG A 252 3.16 8.20 1.20
N THR A 253 4.02 9.20 1.35
CA THR A 253 4.02 10.15 2.48
C THR A 253 3.49 11.53 2.12
N ARG A 254 3.37 11.84 0.83
CA ARG A 254 2.97 13.15 0.33
C ARG A 254 1.62 13.59 0.91
N GLY A 255 1.59 14.81 1.44
CA GLY A 255 0.41 15.40 2.08
C GLY A 255 0.16 14.93 3.51
N LEU A 256 1.09 14.15 4.10
CA LEU A 256 1.00 13.63 5.47
C LEU A 256 2.06 14.20 6.40
N GLU A 257 2.90 15.10 5.88
CA GLU A 257 4.04 15.69 6.61
C GLU A 257 3.58 16.40 7.89
N GLY A 258 2.43 17.07 7.84
CA GLY A 258 1.82 17.75 8.99
C GLY A 258 1.39 16.84 10.14
N LEU A 259 1.25 15.53 9.89
CA LEU A 259 0.95 14.54 10.93
C LEU A 259 2.18 14.16 11.77
N GLY A 260 3.41 14.45 11.29
CA GLY A 260 4.63 14.12 12.01
C GLY A 260 4.90 12.61 12.16
N LEU A 261 4.36 11.77 11.28
CA LEU A 261 4.53 10.32 11.34
C LEU A 261 5.97 9.92 11.03
N PRO A 262 6.64 9.11 11.90
CA PRO A 262 7.98 8.64 11.62
C PRO A 262 7.98 7.62 10.47
N VAL A 263 8.91 7.82 9.54
CA VAL A 263 9.21 6.87 8.46
C VAL A 263 10.54 6.21 8.77
N GLN A 264 10.61 4.90 8.67
CA GLN A 264 11.79 4.10 8.97
C GLN A 264 12.28 3.32 7.75
N ASP A 265 13.61 3.15 7.66
CA ASP A 265 14.22 2.26 6.68
C ASP A 265 14.06 0.81 7.12
N LEU A 266 13.68 -0.05 6.19
CA LEU A 266 13.54 -1.47 6.45
C LEU A 266 14.81 -2.24 6.07
N PRO A 267 15.10 -3.38 6.75
CA PRO A 267 16.30 -4.19 6.50
C PRO A 267 16.44 -4.62 5.03
N ASN A 268 17.69 -4.96 4.64
CA ASN A 268 18.02 -5.52 3.33
C ASN A 268 17.60 -4.65 2.13
N ASN A 269 17.58 -3.33 2.30
CA ASN A 269 17.16 -2.39 1.27
C ASN A 269 15.74 -2.66 0.75
N MET A 270 14.84 -3.20 1.59
CA MET A 270 13.44 -3.43 1.19
C MET A 270 12.69 -2.14 0.92
N GLY A 271 13.12 -1.02 1.52
CA GLY A 271 12.54 0.29 1.32
C GLY A 271 12.21 1.02 2.62
N ARG A 272 11.22 1.91 2.56
CA ARG A 272 10.83 2.79 3.67
C ARG A 272 9.33 2.72 3.93
N GLY A 273 8.94 2.57 5.19
CA GLY A 273 7.55 2.52 5.62
C GLY A 273 7.30 3.35 6.89
N PHE A 274 6.03 3.65 7.17
CA PHE A 274 5.69 4.27 8.43
C PHE A 274 5.90 3.29 9.59
N ALA A 275 6.45 3.78 10.70
CA ALA A 275 6.50 3.02 11.93
C ALA A 275 5.09 2.82 12.50
N SER A 276 4.75 1.60 12.91
CA SER A 276 3.47 1.31 13.55
C SER A 276 3.58 0.19 14.58
N GLY A 277 2.73 0.26 15.58
CA GLY A 277 2.55 -0.77 16.59
C GLY A 277 1.38 -1.70 16.28
N MET A 278 0.88 -2.35 17.33
CA MET A 278 -0.26 -3.27 17.25
C MET A 278 -1.49 -2.54 16.68
N ALA A 279 -2.25 -3.23 15.81
CA ALA A 279 -3.43 -2.69 15.13
C ALA A 279 -3.17 -1.39 14.33
N GLY A 280 -1.91 -1.13 13.96
CA GLY A 280 -1.55 0.07 13.19
C GLY A 280 -1.46 1.35 14.01
N THR A 281 -1.41 1.30 15.34
CA THR A 281 -1.21 2.48 16.19
C THR A 281 0.13 3.16 15.87
N THR A 282 0.18 4.48 16.02
CA THR A 282 1.39 5.28 15.83
C THR A 282 1.75 6.04 17.10
N GLU A 283 2.90 6.69 17.11
CA GLU A 283 3.29 7.60 18.20
C GLU A 283 2.47 8.89 18.21
N VAL A 284 1.74 9.18 17.12
CA VAL A 284 0.86 10.35 17.02
C VAL A 284 -0.54 9.98 17.52
N PRO A 285 -1.00 10.51 18.66
CA PRO A 285 -2.33 10.22 19.17
C PRO A 285 -3.42 10.53 18.15
N GLY A 286 -4.34 9.59 17.94
CA GLY A 286 -5.44 9.77 17.00
C GLY A 286 -5.14 9.41 15.56
N VAL A 287 -3.92 8.93 15.26
CA VAL A 287 -3.50 8.52 13.91
C VAL A 287 -3.08 7.05 13.88
N TRP A 288 -3.59 6.31 12.91
CA TRP A 288 -3.25 4.91 12.61
C TRP A 288 -2.71 4.78 11.20
N VAL A 289 -1.91 3.74 10.97
CA VAL A 289 -1.38 3.39 9.64
C VAL A 289 -1.67 1.91 9.34
N ALA A 290 -2.12 1.57 8.14
CA ALA A 290 -2.40 0.17 7.77
C ALA A 290 -2.04 -0.15 6.31
N GLY A 291 -1.85 -1.46 6.05
CA GLY A 291 -1.51 -2.00 4.74
C GLY A 291 -0.09 -1.65 4.31
N ASN A 292 0.13 -1.53 3.00
CA ASN A 292 1.48 -1.31 2.46
C ASN A 292 2.12 0.04 2.86
N ALA A 293 1.42 0.93 3.52
CA ALA A 293 2.04 2.15 4.09
C ALA A 293 3.00 1.82 5.26
N THR A 294 2.80 0.69 5.96
CA THR A 294 3.62 0.22 7.08
C THR A 294 4.20 -1.17 6.86
N ASP A 295 3.44 -2.14 6.35
CA ASP A 295 3.96 -3.46 5.94
C ASP A 295 4.10 -3.50 4.42
N LEU A 296 5.32 -3.23 3.93
CA LEU A 296 5.60 -3.15 2.49
C LEU A 296 5.35 -4.49 1.76
N THR A 297 5.37 -5.60 2.47
CA THR A 297 5.22 -6.96 1.92
C THR A 297 3.77 -7.46 1.92
N ALA A 298 2.88 -6.75 2.60
CA ALA A 298 1.48 -7.17 2.75
C ALA A 298 0.78 -7.33 1.40
N GLN A 299 0.28 -8.51 1.12
CA GLN A 299 -0.64 -8.79 0.01
C GLN A 299 -2.02 -8.22 0.30
N VAL A 300 -2.94 -8.28 -0.67
CA VAL A 300 -4.30 -7.71 -0.57
C VAL A 300 -5.04 -8.20 0.68
N GLY A 301 -4.96 -9.50 0.98
CA GLY A 301 -5.63 -10.09 2.15
C GLY A 301 -5.05 -9.58 3.47
N ALA A 302 -3.72 -9.54 3.60
CA ALA A 302 -3.03 -9.03 4.77
C ALA A 302 -3.28 -7.52 4.96
N SER A 303 -3.24 -6.75 3.88
CA SER A 303 -3.58 -5.32 3.90
C SER A 303 -5.02 -5.08 4.36
N ALA A 304 -5.97 -5.85 3.87
CA ALA A 304 -7.37 -5.75 4.28
C ALA A 304 -7.55 -6.10 5.77
N ALA A 305 -6.88 -7.16 6.25
CA ALA A 305 -6.91 -7.54 7.67
C ALA A 305 -6.32 -6.45 8.57
N ALA A 306 -5.18 -5.87 8.17
CA ALA A 306 -4.56 -4.76 8.91
C ALA A 306 -5.49 -3.54 9.00
N GLY A 307 -6.16 -3.19 7.89
CA GLY A 307 -7.16 -2.13 7.88
C GLY A 307 -8.33 -2.40 8.82
N ALA A 308 -8.84 -3.64 8.85
CA ALA A 308 -9.91 -4.03 9.76
C ALA A 308 -9.51 -3.90 11.24
N LEU A 309 -8.29 -4.34 11.59
CA LEU A 309 -7.76 -4.22 12.95
C LEU A 309 -7.61 -2.74 13.36
N ALA A 310 -7.07 -1.90 12.47
CA ALA A 310 -6.97 -0.46 12.72
C ALA A 310 -8.35 0.19 12.88
N GLY A 311 -9.32 -0.12 12.02
CA GLY A 311 -10.68 0.38 12.13
C GLY A 311 -11.38 -0.02 13.44
N ALA A 312 -11.16 -1.26 13.89
CA ALA A 312 -11.68 -1.74 15.17
C ALA A 312 -11.06 -0.99 16.37
N ASP A 313 -9.74 -0.77 16.35
CA ASP A 313 -9.06 -0.03 17.42
C ASP A 313 -9.46 1.45 17.42
N ILE A 314 -9.56 2.10 16.27
CA ILE A 314 -10.11 3.46 16.14
C ILE A 314 -11.50 3.54 16.77
N ASN A 315 -12.40 2.60 16.46
CA ASN A 315 -13.74 2.58 17.05
C ASN A 315 -13.70 2.41 18.56
N ARG A 316 -12.84 1.55 19.09
CA ARG A 316 -12.64 1.36 20.54
C ARG A 316 -12.22 2.68 21.20
N MET A 317 -11.24 3.39 20.61
CA MET A 317 -10.77 4.68 21.14
C MET A 317 -11.84 5.77 21.08
N LEU A 318 -12.62 5.82 20.01
CA LEU A 318 -13.75 6.75 19.88
C LEU A 318 -14.83 6.44 20.93
N ALA A 319 -15.15 5.18 21.15
CA ALA A 319 -16.15 4.79 22.18
C ALA A 319 -15.69 5.18 23.60
N THR A 320 -14.41 5.04 23.90
CA THR A 320 -13.83 5.51 25.17
C THR A 320 -13.94 7.03 25.27
N ALA A 321 -13.53 7.78 24.26
CA ALA A 321 -13.61 9.25 24.26
C ALA A 321 -15.06 9.76 24.42
N ASP A 322 -16.03 9.14 23.74
CA ASP A 322 -17.44 9.48 23.85
C ASP A 322 -17.98 9.22 25.30
N THR A 323 -17.51 8.13 25.92
CA THR A 323 -17.88 7.79 27.29
C THR A 323 -17.31 8.79 28.30
N ASP A 324 -16.03 9.16 28.13
CA ASP A 324 -15.36 10.14 29.00
C ASP A 324 -16.03 11.53 28.90
N ALA A 325 -16.36 11.96 27.68
CA ALA A 325 -17.09 13.21 27.47
C ALA A 325 -18.48 13.20 28.12
N ALA A 326 -19.22 12.07 28.04
CA ALA A 326 -20.52 11.93 28.69
C ALA A 326 -20.40 12.00 30.21
N LEU A 327 -19.36 11.41 30.81
CA LEU A 327 -19.11 11.48 32.25
C LEU A 327 -18.82 12.91 32.73
N GLN A 328 -18.03 13.68 31.99
CA GLN A 328 -17.75 15.08 32.29
C GLN A 328 -19.02 15.93 32.25
N GLY A 329 -19.90 15.75 31.26
CA GLY A 329 -21.16 16.46 31.14
C GLY A 329 -22.12 16.18 32.30
N ILE A 330 -22.09 14.98 32.91
CA ILE A 330 -22.88 14.66 34.10
C ILE A 330 -22.33 15.40 35.35
N GLY A 331 -20.99 15.51 35.46
CA GLY A 331 -20.32 16.19 36.57
C GLY A 331 -20.63 17.70 36.65
N GLU A 332 -20.75 18.36 35.51
CA GLU A 332 -21.04 19.78 35.41
C GLU A 332 -22.54 20.12 35.64
N GLY A 333 -23.44 19.15 35.40
CA GLY A 333 -24.88 19.28 35.52
C GLY A 333 -25.43 19.05 36.92
N SER A 334 -24.63 18.66 37.93
CA SER A 334 -25.10 18.51 39.32
C SER A 334 -25.26 19.89 39.95
N PRO A 335 -26.50 20.30 40.36
CA PRO A 335 -26.70 21.56 41.06
C PRO A 335 -25.90 21.53 42.37
N LYS A 336 -24.98 22.50 42.56
CA LYS A 336 -24.38 22.77 43.87
C LYS A 336 -25.51 22.92 44.84
N GLY A 337 -25.58 22.00 45.81
CA GLY A 337 -26.64 21.88 46.75
C GLY A 337 -27.04 23.23 47.37
N ALA A 338 -28.34 23.51 47.38
CA ALA A 338 -28.93 24.52 48.20
C ALA A 338 -28.67 24.15 49.69
N THR A 339 -27.67 24.75 50.27
CA THR A 339 -27.56 24.85 51.75
C THR A 339 -28.45 25.97 52.14
N GLY A 340 -29.63 25.64 52.60
CA GLY A 340 -30.50 26.48 53.37
C GLY A 340 -30.55 26.02 54.82
#